data_0d43a551d8aa4f405421b9fb47b1e6b6
#
_entry.id   0d43a551d8aa4f405421b9fb47b1e6b6
#
_cell.length_a   1.000
_cell.length_b   1.000
_cell.length_c   1.000
_cell.angle_alpha   90.00
_cell.angle_beta   90.00
_cell.angle_gamma   90.00
#
_symmetry.space_group_name_H-M   'P 1'
#
loop_
_entity.id
_entity.type
_entity.pdbx_description
1 polymer ?
#
loop_
_entity_poly.entity_id
_entity_poly.type
_entity_poly.pdbx_seq_one_letter_code
_entity_poly.pdbx_strand_id
1 'polypeptide(L)'
;MGRNAEAVNVAREYYNSGDADNFYSSIWGGEDIHIGIYRSEEEPISQASRRTIQWMAFRLDGLGPDSRVLDLGAGYGGSPRYLADNHGCRVVALNLSEVENERNRRMNGEKNLDHLVEVVEGSFEKVPFEDESFDVVWSQDAILHSGEREKVFEEVSRLLGEDGEFVFTDPMKADGCPDEVLQPILDRLHLDSLSSPEFYRQTAREVGLEELAFEDHTGHLTTHYARVLEETERLEDDLSGSVSRDYLRRMKKGLGHWVEGGRRGYLAWGIHHFRST
;
A
#
# COMPACT_ATOMS: atom_id res chain seq x y z
N MET A 1 20.02 -17.49 6.12
CA MET A 1 19.21 -16.31 5.90
C MET A 1 17.79 -16.70 6.30
N GLY A 2 17.16 -15.97 7.21
CA GLY A 2 15.81 -16.32 7.66
C GLY A 2 14.77 -16.03 6.55
N ARG A 3 13.60 -16.66 6.61
CA ARG A 3 12.48 -16.45 5.64
C ARG A 3 12.15 -14.98 5.42
N ASN A 4 12.32 -14.16 6.43
CA ASN A 4 12.09 -12.71 6.40
C ASN A 4 13.02 -11.97 5.44
N ALA A 5 14.33 -12.23 5.51
CA ALA A 5 15.30 -11.62 4.58
C ALA A 5 15.02 -12.00 3.11
N GLU A 6 14.38 -13.15 2.89
CA GLU A 6 13.96 -13.62 1.56
C GLU A 6 12.74 -12.83 1.07
N ALA A 7 11.70 -12.64 1.89
CA ALA A 7 10.50 -11.86 1.52
C ALA A 7 10.85 -10.41 1.19
N VAL A 8 11.67 -9.75 2.03
CA VAL A 8 12.16 -8.38 1.80
C VAL A 8 12.93 -8.26 0.48
N ASN A 9 13.81 -9.23 0.17
CA ASN A 9 14.55 -9.21 -1.09
C ASN A 9 13.64 -9.46 -2.30
N VAL A 10 12.69 -10.38 -2.20
CA VAL A 10 11.71 -10.65 -3.28
C VAL A 10 10.89 -9.41 -3.60
N ALA A 11 10.37 -8.72 -2.58
CA ALA A 11 9.62 -7.47 -2.77
C ALA A 11 10.52 -6.39 -3.42
N ARG A 12 11.74 -6.19 -2.92
CA ARG A 12 12.70 -5.23 -3.48
C ARG A 12 13.01 -5.53 -4.95
N GLU A 13 13.36 -6.76 -5.30
CA GLU A 13 13.66 -7.17 -6.68
C GLU A 13 12.46 -7.00 -7.61
N TYR A 14 11.26 -7.30 -7.13
CA TYR A 14 10.03 -7.14 -7.90
C TYR A 14 9.81 -5.66 -8.28
N TYR A 15 9.83 -4.74 -7.32
CA TYR A 15 9.59 -3.32 -7.56
C TYR A 15 10.77 -2.57 -8.21
N ASN A 16 12.00 -3.07 -8.06
CA ASN A 16 13.17 -2.52 -8.78
C ASN A 16 13.24 -2.97 -10.26
N SER A 17 12.38 -3.88 -10.71
CA SER A 17 12.41 -4.32 -12.10
C SER A 17 11.88 -3.21 -13.03
N GLY A 18 12.56 -2.98 -14.17
CA GLY A 18 12.12 -2.00 -15.16
C GLY A 18 10.73 -2.31 -15.73
N ASP A 19 10.35 -3.59 -15.82
CA ASP A 19 9.02 -4.01 -16.24
C ASP A 19 7.96 -3.56 -15.25
N ALA A 20 8.19 -3.72 -13.93
CA ALA A 20 7.24 -3.29 -12.90
C ALA A 20 7.09 -1.76 -12.88
N ASP A 21 8.19 -1.01 -12.84
CA ASP A 21 8.14 0.47 -12.81
C ASP A 21 7.39 1.03 -14.03
N ASN A 22 7.70 0.54 -15.24
CA ASN A 22 7.02 0.97 -16.46
C ASN A 22 5.53 0.57 -16.46
N PHE A 23 5.20 -0.62 -15.97
CA PHE A 23 3.83 -1.11 -15.89
C PHE A 23 3.00 -0.26 -14.91
N TYR A 24 3.44 -0.13 -13.66
CA TYR A 24 2.71 0.60 -12.64
C TYR A 24 2.53 2.07 -13.00
N SER A 25 3.59 2.75 -13.44
CA SER A 25 3.50 4.16 -13.84
C SER A 25 2.56 4.41 -15.02
N SER A 26 2.46 3.47 -15.95
CA SER A 26 1.59 3.59 -17.14
C SER A 26 0.13 3.26 -16.82
N ILE A 27 -0.13 2.18 -16.09
CA ILE A 27 -1.49 1.67 -15.86
C ILE A 27 -2.24 2.46 -14.80
N TRP A 28 -1.59 2.80 -13.67
CA TRP A 28 -2.24 3.61 -12.64
C TRP A 28 -2.42 5.06 -13.07
N GLY A 29 -1.64 5.53 -14.05
CA GLY A 29 -1.80 6.86 -14.66
C GLY A 29 -1.49 8.01 -13.70
N GLY A 30 -0.64 7.78 -12.69
CA GLY A 30 -0.31 8.76 -11.68
C GLY A 30 0.74 8.27 -10.69
N GLU A 31 0.71 8.89 -9.52
CA GLU A 31 1.66 8.67 -8.43
C GLU A 31 1.11 7.76 -7.31
N ASP A 32 -0.18 7.40 -7.39
CA ASP A 32 -0.90 6.64 -6.37
C ASP A 32 -1.08 5.19 -6.83
N ILE A 33 -0.12 4.31 -6.52
CA ILE A 33 -0.08 2.92 -6.99
C ILE A 33 -0.73 1.93 -6.02
N HIS A 34 -1.89 2.27 -5.49
CA HIS A 34 -2.69 1.45 -4.58
C HIS A 34 -4.13 1.32 -5.05
N ILE A 35 -4.93 0.49 -4.36
CA ILE A 35 -6.33 0.24 -4.70
C ILE A 35 -7.16 1.52 -4.52
N GLY A 36 -8.05 1.76 -5.46
CA GLY A 36 -8.92 2.95 -5.51
C GLY A 36 -10.32 2.68 -5.00
N ILE A 37 -10.94 3.71 -4.39
CA ILE A 37 -12.37 3.78 -4.08
C ILE A 37 -13.09 4.42 -5.26
N TYR A 38 -13.88 3.65 -5.99
CA TYR A 38 -14.53 4.04 -7.24
C TYR A 38 -15.92 4.65 -7.02
N ARG A 39 -16.28 5.65 -7.83
CA ARG A 39 -17.65 6.19 -7.91
C ARG A 39 -18.47 5.54 -9.03
N SER A 40 -17.79 5.07 -10.07
CA SER A 40 -18.34 4.26 -11.15
C SER A 40 -17.29 3.28 -11.67
N GLU A 41 -17.72 2.24 -12.39
CA GLU A 41 -16.82 1.23 -12.96
C GLU A 41 -15.91 1.81 -14.07
N GLU A 42 -16.31 2.91 -14.72
CA GLU A 42 -15.55 3.55 -15.80
C GLU A 42 -14.59 4.65 -15.29
N GLU A 43 -14.59 4.93 -13.99
CA GLU A 43 -13.75 5.99 -13.43
C GLU A 43 -12.26 5.69 -13.66
N PRO A 44 -11.42 6.71 -14.01
CA PRO A 44 -9.98 6.52 -14.10
C PRO A 44 -9.37 6.01 -12.79
N ILE A 45 -8.46 5.02 -12.92
CA ILE A 45 -7.77 4.41 -11.76
C ILE A 45 -7.13 5.48 -10.88
N SER A 46 -6.42 6.45 -11.47
CA SER A 46 -5.75 7.53 -10.73
C SER A 46 -6.69 8.38 -9.88
N GLN A 47 -7.93 8.61 -10.33
CA GLN A 47 -8.92 9.36 -9.55
C GLN A 47 -9.47 8.54 -8.38
N ALA A 48 -9.70 7.26 -8.61
CA ALA A 48 -10.16 6.34 -7.58
C ALA A 48 -9.07 6.12 -6.50
N SER A 49 -7.81 5.92 -6.91
CA SER A 49 -6.66 5.77 -5.99
C SER A 49 -6.45 7.05 -5.17
N ARG A 50 -6.47 8.24 -5.80
CA ARG A 50 -6.41 9.53 -5.08
C ARG A 50 -7.53 9.66 -4.04
N ARG A 51 -8.72 9.16 -4.33
CA ARG A 51 -9.84 9.19 -3.38
C ARG A 51 -9.60 8.32 -2.15
N THR A 52 -8.91 7.21 -2.28
CA THR A 52 -8.55 6.38 -1.11
C THR A 52 -7.70 7.20 -0.13
N ILE A 53 -6.69 7.94 -0.61
CA ILE A 53 -5.89 8.84 0.25
C ILE A 53 -6.79 9.87 0.94
N GLN A 54 -7.68 10.51 0.18
CA GLN A 54 -8.59 11.53 0.73
C GLN A 54 -9.48 10.96 1.83
N TRP A 55 -9.99 9.74 1.65
CA TRP A 55 -10.83 9.09 2.63
C TRP A 55 -10.07 8.70 3.88
N MET A 56 -8.87 8.14 3.73
CA MET A 56 -8.01 7.83 4.87
C MET A 56 -7.63 9.09 5.65
N ALA A 57 -7.21 10.16 4.97
CA ALA A 57 -6.86 11.44 5.61
C ALA A 57 -8.05 12.06 6.36
N PHE A 58 -9.28 11.90 5.84
CA PHE A 58 -10.50 12.39 6.49
C PHE A 58 -10.82 11.67 7.82
N ARG A 59 -10.24 10.48 8.08
CA ARG A 59 -10.43 9.73 9.34
C ARG A 59 -9.53 10.22 10.45
N LEU A 60 -8.42 10.86 10.10
CA LEU A 60 -7.42 11.30 11.07
C LEU A 60 -7.84 12.63 11.71
N ASP A 61 -7.73 12.68 13.02
CA ASP A 61 -8.00 13.88 13.78
C ASP A 61 -6.79 14.82 13.75
N GLY A 62 -7.02 16.08 13.39
CA GLY A 62 -6.05 17.14 13.62
C GLY A 62 -4.83 17.18 12.70
N LEU A 63 -4.88 16.55 11.50
CA LEU A 63 -3.79 16.67 10.51
C LEU A 63 -3.48 18.13 10.19
N GLY A 64 -2.22 18.53 10.36
CA GLY A 64 -1.78 19.90 10.12
C GLY A 64 -0.26 20.06 10.08
N PRO A 65 0.24 21.34 10.03
CA PRO A 65 1.67 21.63 9.87
C PRO A 65 2.58 21.10 10.99
N ASP A 66 2.01 20.85 12.16
CA ASP A 66 2.75 20.31 13.30
C ASP A 66 2.76 18.77 13.30
N SER A 67 1.90 18.14 12.48
CA SER A 67 1.81 16.68 12.41
C SER A 67 3.01 16.06 11.73
N ARG A 68 3.56 15.02 12.37
CA ARG A 68 4.65 14.18 11.86
C ARG A 68 4.10 12.82 11.45
N VAL A 69 4.12 12.53 10.17
CA VAL A 69 3.54 11.32 9.57
C VAL A 69 4.64 10.40 9.08
N LEU A 70 4.52 9.10 9.33
CA LEU A 70 5.36 8.05 8.72
C LEU A 70 4.51 7.25 7.75
N ASP A 71 4.87 7.22 6.47
CA ASP A 71 4.26 6.37 5.46
C ASP A 71 5.11 5.13 5.21
N LEU A 72 4.57 3.96 5.58
CA LEU A 72 5.22 2.65 5.46
C LEU A 72 4.90 2.02 4.10
N GLY A 73 5.92 1.90 3.25
CA GLY A 73 5.75 1.40 1.88
C GLY A 73 5.25 2.49 0.93
N ALA A 74 5.83 3.68 1.02
CA ALA A 74 5.36 4.89 0.34
C ALA A 74 5.37 4.85 -1.20
N GLY A 75 6.02 3.86 -1.83
CA GLY A 75 6.10 3.72 -3.28
C GLY A 75 6.56 5.01 -3.98
N TYR A 76 5.78 5.49 -4.95
CA TYR A 76 6.08 6.76 -5.65
C TYR A 76 5.79 8.01 -4.83
N GLY A 77 5.29 7.90 -3.61
CA GLY A 77 5.09 9.01 -2.68
C GLY A 77 3.84 9.85 -2.93
N GLY A 78 2.80 9.29 -3.54
CA GLY A 78 1.55 10.00 -3.77
C GLY A 78 0.86 10.45 -2.50
N SER A 79 0.75 9.55 -1.50
CA SER A 79 0.17 9.86 -0.18
C SER A 79 1.01 10.88 0.60
N PRO A 80 2.35 10.73 0.73
CA PRO A 80 3.20 11.74 1.35
C PRO A 80 3.03 13.13 0.75
N ARG A 81 3.02 13.24 -0.58
CA ARG A 81 2.83 14.53 -1.24
C ARG A 81 1.43 15.10 -1.01
N TYR A 82 0.39 14.25 -1.02
CA TYR A 82 -0.96 14.71 -0.72
C TYR A 82 -1.07 15.27 0.70
N LEU A 83 -0.54 14.57 1.70
CA LEU A 83 -0.55 15.01 3.10
C LEU A 83 0.24 16.29 3.30
N ALA A 84 1.43 16.39 2.69
CA ALA A 84 2.24 17.61 2.75
C ALA A 84 1.58 18.81 2.09
N ASP A 85 1.01 18.64 0.88
CA ASP A 85 0.43 19.74 0.10
C ASP A 85 -0.90 20.23 0.66
N ASN A 86 -1.77 19.31 1.14
CA ASN A 86 -3.12 19.66 1.57
C ASN A 86 -3.23 19.97 3.07
N HIS A 87 -2.35 19.40 3.89
CA HIS A 87 -2.40 19.55 5.36
C HIS A 87 -1.16 20.23 5.92
N GLY A 88 -0.08 20.37 5.13
CA GLY A 88 1.18 20.96 5.59
C GLY A 88 2.01 20.00 6.47
N CYS A 89 1.63 18.73 6.57
CA CYS A 89 2.32 17.74 7.41
C CYS A 89 3.78 17.55 7.00
N ARG A 90 4.62 17.19 7.98
CA ARG A 90 5.95 16.65 7.73
C ARG A 90 5.84 15.15 7.57
N VAL A 91 6.21 14.62 6.42
CA VAL A 91 6.03 13.20 6.11
C VAL A 91 7.37 12.53 5.85
N VAL A 92 7.61 11.42 6.54
CA VAL A 92 8.69 10.47 6.22
C VAL A 92 8.11 9.38 5.34
N ALA A 93 8.58 9.29 4.11
CA ALA A 93 8.21 8.27 3.14
C ALA A 93 9.23 7.13 3.20
N LEU A 94 8.92 6.06 3.95
CA LEU A 94 9.76 4.87 4.09
C LEU A 94 9.43 3.86 3.00
N ASN A 95 10.42 3.43 2.22
CA ASN A 95 10.21 2.43 1.18
C ASN A 95 11.49 1.64 0.88
N LEU A 96 11.34 0.38 0.41
CA LEU A 96 12.46 -0.53 0.12
C LEU A 96 13.09 -0.32 -1.25
N SER A 97 12.30 0.06 -2.26
CA SER A 97 12.73 0.14 -3.65
C SER A 97 13.53 1.40 -3.91
N GLU A 98 14.80 1.27 -4.28
CA GLU A 98 15.67 2.38 -4.65
C GLU A 98 15.13 3.13 -5.88
N VAL A 99 14.56 2.40 -6.85
CA VAL A 99 13.99 2.96 -8.09
C VAL A 99 12.78 3.83 -7.79
N GLU A 100 11.86 3.34 -6.94
CA GLU A 100 10.69 4.10 -6.51
C GLU A 100 11.09 5.30 -5.65
N ASN A 101 12.09 5.14 -4.76
CA ASN A 101 12.61 6.21 -3.92
C ASN A 101 13.23 7.35 -4.75
N GLU A 102 13.96 7.03 -5.82
CA GLU A 102 14.52 8.04 -6.73
C GLU A 102 13.41 8.80 -7.46
N ARG A 103 12.39 8.07 -7.95
CA ARG A 103 11.20 8.68 -8.56
C ARG A 103 10.47 9.59 -7.56
N ASN A 104 10.27 9.13 -6.33
CA ASN A 104 9.62 9.89 -5.25
C ASN A 104 10.38 11.20 -4.99
N ARG A 105 11.71 11.17 -4.77
CA ARG A 105 12.53 12.36 -4.56
C ARG A 105 12.43 13.36 -5.72
N ARG A 106 12.50 12.87 -6.96
CA ARG A 106 12.35 13.72 -8.14
C ARG A 106 10.99 14.43 -8.16
N MET A 107 9.90 13.68 -7.94
CA MET A 107 8.54 14.24 -7.94
C MET A 107 8.32 15.23 -6.79
N ASN A 108 8.94 15.00 -5.62
CA ASN A 108 8.90 15.96 -4.51
C ASN A 108 9.56 17.28 -4.90
N GLY A 109 10.75 17.25 -5.53
CA GLY A 109 11.42 18.43 -6.04
C GLY A 109 10.65 19.17 -7.12
N GLU A 110 10.04 18.45 -8.09
CA GLU A 110 9.20 19.03 -9.15
C GLU A 110 7.98 19.78 -8.57
N LYS A 111 7.46 19.33 -7.43
CA LYS A 111 6.32 19.94 -6.73
C LYS A 111 6.73 20.92 -5.60
N ASN A 112 8.03 21.13 -5.38
CA ASN A 112 8.58 21.92 -4.28
C ASN A 112 8.12 21.44 -2.89
N LEU A 113 7.98 20.13 -2.69
CA LEU A 113 7.58 19.48 -1.44
C LEU A 113 8.73 18.76 -0.72
N ASP A 114 9.95 18.81 -1.24
CA ASP A 114 11.16 18.21 -0.69
C ASP A 114 11.53 18.72 0.72
N HIS A 115 11.02 19.88 1.10
CA HIS A 115 11.17 20.44 2.44
C HIS A 115 10.18 19.86 3.47
N LEU A 116 9.12 19.19 3.04
CA LEU A 116 8.10 18.54 3.88
C LEU A 116 8.12 17.01 3.78
N VAL A 117 8.61 16.44 2.66
CA VAL A 117 8.62 15.00 2.42
C VAL A 117 10.05 14.48 2.39
N GLU A 118 10.43 13.75 3.42
CA GLU A 118 11.72 13.05 3.53
C GLU A 118 11.57 11.63 3.00
N VAL A 119 12.43 11.19 2.06
CA VAL A 119 12.41 9.83 1.51
C VAL A 119 13.53 9.01 2.14
N VAL A 120 13.13 7.97 2.88
CA VAL A 120 14.03 7.08 3.62
C VAL A 120 13.97 5.66 3.03
N GLU A 121 15.12 5.07 2.75
CA GLU A 121 15.22 3.66 2.38
C GLU A 121 15.25 2.79 3.63
N GLY A 122 14.34 1.83 3.71
CA GLY A 122 14.27 0.93 4.87
C GLY A 122 13.13 -0.07 4.81
N SER A 123 13.20 -1.05 5.73
CA SER A 123 12.11 -2.01 5.96
C SER A 123 11.20 -1.52 7.07
N PHE A 124 9.90 -1.67 6.89
CA PHE A 124 8.91 -1.37 7.92
C PHE A 124 8.88 -2.40 9.07
N GLU A 125 9.65 -3.48 8.99
CA GLU A 125 9.86 -4.44 10.08
C GLU A 125 10.98 -4.01 11.05
N LYS A 126 11.73 -2.95 10.69
CA LYS A 126 12.74 -2.31 11.52
C LYS A 126 12.96 -0.88 11.04
N VAL A 127 12.23 0.03 11.63
CA VAL A 127 12.22 1.44 11.23
C VAL A 127 13.30 2.23 11.99
N PRO A 128 14.16 3.02 11.31
CA PRO A 128 15.32 3.66 11.90
C PRO A 128 14.99 4.98 12.61
N PHE A 129 13.93 5.01 13.41
CA PHE A 129 13.52 6.17 14.21
C PHE A 129 13.34 5.77 15.68
N GLU A 130 13.41 6.78 16.55
CA GLU A 130 13.21 6.61 17.99
C GLU A 130 11.75 6.33 18.33
N ASP A 131 11.50 5.81 19.52
CA ASP A 131 10.17 5.58 20.03
C ASP A 131 9.38 6.89 20.09
N GLU A 132 8.07 6.83 19.95
CA GLU A 132 7.14 7.96 20.07
C GLU A 132 7.51 9.15 19.13
N SER A 133 7.99 8.85 17.91
CA SER A 133 8.51 9.85 16.96
C SER A 133 7.45 10.39 16.01
N PHE A 134 6.26 9.80 15.96
CA PHE A 134 5.22 10.15 14.98
C PHE A 134 3.85 10.27 15.62
N ASP A 135 3.07 11.24 15.12
CA ASP A 135 1.66 11.41 15.48
C ASP A 135 0.76 10.48 14.67
N VAL A 136 1.18 10.17 13.42
CA VAL A 136 0.45 9.29 12.53
C VAL A 136 1.40 8.32 11.85
N VAL A 137 1.03 7.04 11.84
CA VAL A 137 1.58 6.04 10.94
C VAL A 137 0.54 5.71 9.87
N TRP A 138 0.98 5.68 8.62
CA TRP A 138 0.18 5.47 7.43
C TRP A 138 0.73 4.33 6.62
N SER A 139 -0.13 3.54 5.96
CA SER A 139 0.31 2.56 4.96
C SER A 139 -0.80 2.28 3.96
N GLN A 140 -0.45 2.06 2.68
CA GLN A 140 -1.42 1.68 1.67
C GLN A 140 -0.94 0.49 0.85
N ASP A 141 -1.67 -0.64 1.02
CA ASP A 141 -1.50 -1.86 0.25
C ASP A 141 -0.03 -2.37 0.22
N ALA A 142 0.69 -2.21 1.35
CA ALA A 142 2.11 -2.52 1.47
C ALA A 142 2.42 -3.60 2.50
N ILE A 143 1.67 -3.69 3.60
CA ILE A 143 1.94 -4.60 4.73
C ILE A 143 1.86 -6.08 4.30
N LEU A 144 1.04 -6.39 3.27
CA LEU A 144 0.95 -7.74 2.71
C LEU A 144 2.31 -8.30 2.27
N HIS A 145 3.28 -7.45 1.94
CA HIS A 145 4.63 -7.83 1.53
C HIS A 145 5.56 -8.18 2.69
N SER A 146 5.15 -7.94 3.95
CA SER A 146 5.92 -8.35 5.12
C SER A 146 5.87 -9.86 5.32
N GLY A 147 7.03 -10.44 5.60
CA GLY A 147 7.13 -11.81 6.09
C GLY A 147 6.85 -11.95 7.59
N GLU A 148 6.85 -10.84 8.33
CA GLU A 148 6.68 -10.76 9.80
C GLU A 148 5.76 -9.59 10.17
N ARG A 149 4.48 -9.71 9.79
CA ARG A 149 3.48 -8.64 9.95
C ARG A 149 3.26 -8.22 11.39
N GLU A 150 3.42 -9.14 12.34
CA GLU A 150 3.38 -8.86 13.78
C GLU A 150 4.47 -7.84 14.16
N LYS A 151 5.67 -7.97 13.60
CA LYS A 151 6.76 -6.99 13.83
C LYS A 151 6.44 -5.61 13.26
N VAL A 152 5.73 -5.55 12.14
CA VAL A 152 5.28 -4.25 11.61
C VAL A 152 4.39 -3.55 12.63
N PHE A 153 3.47 -4.27 13.26
CA PHE A 153 2.59 -3.71 14.30
C PHE A 153 3.35 -3.36 15.58
N GLU A 154 4.35 -4.15 15.99
CA GLU A 154 5.26 -3.82 17.09
C GLU A 154 6.00 -2.51 16.81
N GLU A 155 6.55 -2.32 15.59
CA GLU A 155 7.20 -1.08 15.17
C GLU A 155 6.21 0.10 15.12
N VAL A 156 5.01 -0.09 14.60
CA VAL A 156 3.95 0.94 14.57
C VAL A 156 3.64 1.40 16.00
N SER A 157 3.38 0.46 16.92
CA SER A 157 3.10 0.78 18.33
C SER A 157 4.27 1.50 19.01
N ARG A 158 5.51 1.10 18.73
CA ARG A 158 6.71 1.73 19.28
C ARG A 158 6.89 3.17 18.79
N LEU A 159 6.56 3.43 17.52
CA LEU A 159 6.81 4.69 16.84
C LEU A 159 5.73 5.75 17.09
N LEU A 160 4.52 5.34 17.40
CA LEU A 160 3.42 6.25 17.71
C LEU A 160 3.60 6.87 19.10
N GLY A 161 3.38 8.19 19.18
CA GLY A 161 3.25 8.89 20.44
C GLY A 161 1.92 8.57 21.15
N GLU A 162 1.73 9.16 22.33
CA GLU A 162 0.45 9.09 23.08
C GLU A 162 -0.69 9.62 22.20
N ASP A 163 -1.82 8.91 22.15
CA ASP A 163 -2.95 9.20 21.26
C ASP A 163 -2.63 9.18 19.75
N GLY A 164 -1.46 8.73 19.34
CA GLY A 164 -1.06 8.64 17.94
C GLY A 164 -1.92 7.66 17.14
N GLU A 165 -2.13 7.92 15.84
CA GLU A 165 -3.08 7.18 15.02
C GLU A 165 -2.38 6.34 13.95
N PHE A 166 -2.87 5.11 13.75
CA PHE A 166 -2.46 4.23 12.65
C PHE A 166 -3.62 4.01 11.68
N VAL A 167 -3.47 4.45 10.45
CA VAL A 167 -4.44 4.23 9.38
C VAL A 167 -3.80 3.50 8.21
N PHE A 168 -4.44 2.42 7.75
CA PHE A 168 -3.92 1.70 6.60
C PHE A 168 -5.00 0.98 5.79
N THR A 169 -4.65 0.67 4.53
CA THR A 169 -5.34 -0.30 3.68
C THR A 169 -4.42 -1.46 3.37
N ASP A 170 -4.98 -2.64 3.14
CA ASP A 170 -4.20 -3.79 2.67
C ASP A 170 -5.09 -4.81 1.97
N PRO A 171 -4.66 -5.42 0.86
CA PRO A 171 -5.33 -6.58 0.30
C PRO A 171 -5.24 -7.78 1.25
N MET A 172 -6.39 -8.29 1.65
CA MET A 172 -6.52 -9.35 2.65
C MET A 172 -7.26 -10.56 2.08
N LYS A 173 -7.13 -11.71 2.75
CA LYS A 173 -8.11 -12.79 2.61
C LYS A 173 -9.33 -12.49 3.48
N ALA A 174 -10.51 -12.91 3.02
CA ALA A 174 -11.71 -12.88 3.85
C ALA A 174 -11.54 -13.77 5.09
N ASP A 175 -12.13 -13.38 6.23
CA ASP A 175 -12.14 -14.21 7.42
C ASP A 175 -12.77 -15.58 7.12
N GLY A 176 -12.10 -16.66 7.51
CA GLY A 176 -12.52 -18.03 7.25
C GLY A 176 -12.28 -18.54 5.80
N CYS A 177 -11.63 -17.75 4.93
CA CYS A 177 -11.25 -18.22 3.59
C CYS A 177 -10.19 -19.34 3.71
N PRO A 178 -10.38 -20.50 3.03
CA PRO A 178 -9.37 -21.54 2.99
C PRO A 178 -8.10 -21.08 2.28
N ASP A 179 -6.92 -21.42 2.82
CA ASP A 179 -5.65 -21.00 2.22
C ASP A 179 -5.41 -21.63 0.85
N GLU A 180 -5.90 -22.84 0.62
CA GLU A 180 -5.70 -23.61 -0.62
C GLU A 180 -6.25 -22.90 -1.86
N VAL A 181 -7.28 -22.04 -1.72
CA VAL A 181 -7.87 -21.32 -2.85
C VAL A 181 -7.08 -20.06 -3.22
N LEU A 182 -6.14 -19.63 -2.39
CA LEU A 182 -5.40 -18.37 -2.55
C LEU A 182 -4.13 -18.52 -3.40
N GLN A 183 -3.60 -19.72 -3.60
CA GLN A 183 -2.32 -19.92 -4.28
C GLN A 183 -2.19 -19.18 -5.62
N PRO A 184 -3.19 -19.20 -6.53
CA PRO A 184 -3.10 -18.46 -7.79
C PRO A 184 -3.02 -16.94 -7.63
N ILE A 185 -3.53 -16.43 -6.50
CA ILE A 185 -3.49 -15.01 -6.12
C ILE A 185 -2.10 -14.66 -5.57
N LEU A 186 -1.58 -15.48 -4.66
CA LEU A 186 -0.27 -15.32 -4.02
C LEU A 186 0.88 -15.35 -5.02
N ASP A 187 0.80 -16.26 -6.00
CA ASP A 187 1.84 -16.45 -7.03
C ASP A 187 2.18 -15.19 -7.81
N ARG A 188 1.21 -14.27 -8.00
CA ARG A 188 1.44 -13.02 -8.75
C ARG A 188 2.43 -12.10 -8.06
N LEU A 189 2.34 -12.01 -6.73
CA LEU A 189 3.13 -11.10 -5.90
C LEU A 189 4.23 -11.82 -5.12
N HIS A 190 4.41 -13.13 -5.38
CA HIS A 190 5.36 -13.97 -4.66
C HIS A 190 5.16 -13.94 -3.14
N LEU A 191 3.90 -13.95 -2.70
CA LEU A 191 3.53 -13.94 -1.29
C LEU A 191 3.36 -15.36 -0.75
N ASP A 192 3.73 -15.54 0.51
CA ASP A 192 3.49 -16.80 1.24
C ASP A 192 2.03 -16.90 1.74
N SER A 193 1.41 -15.76 2.09
CA SER A 193 0.07 -15.69 2.64
C SER A 193 -0.52 -14.29 2.52
N LEU A 194 -1.84 -14.17 2.75
CA LEU A 194 -2.52 -12.91 3.05
C LEU A 194 -3.04 -12.93 4.49
N SER A 195 -2.95 -11.79 5.16
CA SER A 195 -3.65 -11.57 6.45
C SER A 195 -5.16 -11.45 6.25
N SER A 196 -5.92 -11.54 7.33
CA SER A 196 -7.36 -11.26 7.31
C SER A 196 -7.68 -10.03 8.18
N PRO A 197 -8.88 -9.43 8.04
CA PRO A 197 -9.29 -8.35 8.93
C PRO A 197 -9.19 -8.72 10.42
N GLU A 198 -9.58 -9.94 10.79
CA GLU A 198 -9.48 -10.39 12.17
C GLU A 198 -8.04 -10.56 12.65
N PHE A 199 -7.14 -11.03 11.77
CA PHE A 199 -5.70 -11.08 12.10
C PHE A 199 -5.17 -9.68 12.47
N TYR A 200 -5.45 -8.67 11.67
CA TYR A 200 -4.98 -7.30 11.93
C TYR A 200 -5.58 -6.71 13.21
N ARG A 201 -6.87 -6.95 13.48
CA ARG A 201 -7.50 -6.53 14.75
C ARG A 201 -6.86 -7.19 15.97
N GLN A 202 -6.58 -8.49 15.88
CA GLN A 202 -5.96 -9.22 16.97
C GLN A 202 -4.53 -8.72 17.22
N THR A 203 -3.72 -8.61 16.16
CA THR A 203 -2.34 -8.14 16.25
C THR A 203 -2.27 -6.71 16.78
N ALA A 204 -3.14 -5.81 16.32
CA ALA A 204 -3.22 -4.45 16.85
C ALA A 204 -3.49 -4.43 18.37
N ARG A 205 -4.46 -5.22 18.82
CA ARG A 205 -4.81 -5.33 20.26
C ARG A 205 -3.65 -5.87 21.09
N GLU A 206 -2.88 -6.83 20.58
CA GLU A 206 -1.74 -7.44 21.28
C GLU A 206 -0.59 -6.45 21.51
N VAL A 207 -0.47 -5.41 20.65
CA VAL A 207 0.55 -4.36 20.78
C VAL A 207 0.04 -3.05 21.39
N GLY A 208 -1.19 -3.02 21.94
CA GLY A 208 -1.76 -1.83 22.60
C GLY A 208 -2.32 -0.78 21.65
N LEU A 209 -2.80 -1.19 20.46
CA LEU A 209 -3.53 -0.32 19.54
C LEU A 209 -5.04 -0.60 19.65
N GLU A 210 -5.83 0.43 19.97
CA GLU A 210 -7.29 0.37 20.02
C GLU A 210 -7.87 0.56 18.61
N GLU A 211 -8.79 -0.34 18.19
CA GLU A 211 -9.52 -0.17 16.93
C GLU A 211 -10.57 0.93 17.06
N LEU A 212 -10.41 2.01 16.29
CA LEU A 212 -11.41 3.06 16.16
C LEU A 212 -12.45 2.70 15.09
N ALA A 213 -12.01 2.13 13.96
CA ALA A 213 -12.88 1.72 12.88
C ALA A 213 -12.23 0.68 11.95
N PHE A 214 -13.07 -0.14 11.34
CA PHE A 214 -12.77 -0.85 10.09
C PHE A 214 -13.89 -0.57 9.09
N GLU A 215 -13.54 0.01 7.95
CA GLU A 215 -14.47 0.25 6.85
C GLU A 215 -14.25 -0.75 5.75
N ASP A 216 -15.19 -1.67 5.56
CA ASP A 216 -15.13 -2.67 4.50
C ASP A 216 -15.42 -2.03 3.14
N HIS A 217 -14.42 -2.06 2.27
CA HIS A 217 -14.47 -1.58 0.90
C HIS A 217 -14.13 -2.69 -0.11
N THR A 218 -14.32 -3.95 0.25
CA THR A 218 -13.96 -5.14 -0.53
C THR A 218 -14.46 -5.10 -1.98
N GLY A 219 -15.64 -4.54 -2.22
CA GLY A 219 -16.18 -4.39 -3.58
C GLY A 219 -15.24 -3.58 -4.50
N HIS A 220 -14.56 -2.58 -3.96
CA HIS A 220 -13.63 -1.74 -4.73
C HIS A 220 -12.34 -2.48 -5.12
N LEU A 221 -11.88 -3.46 -4.33
CA LEU A 221 -10.75 -4.31 -4.71
C LEU A 221 -11.04 -5.06 -6.02
N THR A 222 -12.22 -5.67 -6.12
CA THR A 222 -12.62 -6.41 -7.33
C THR A 222 -12.73 -5.48 -8.53
N THR A 223 -13.36 -4.32 -8.36
CA THR A 223 -13.48 -3.29 -9.40
C THR A 223 -12.10 -2.80 -9.83
N HIS A 224 -11.22 -2.50 -8.87
CA HIS A 224 -9.88 -1.99 -9.16
C HIS A 224 -9.06 -2.97 -10.02
N TYR A 225 -8.98 -4.23 -9.62
CA TYR A 225 -8.22 -5.22 -10.40
C TYR A 225 -8.86 -5.53 -11.76
N ALA A 226 -10.18 -5.43 -11.89
CA ALA A 226 -10.86 -5.51 -13.18
C ALA A 226 -10.47 -4.32 -14.09
N ARG A 227 -10.45 -3.10 -13.56
CA ARG A 227 -10.00 -1.89 -14.27
C ARG A 227 -8.54 -1.96 -14.69
N VAL A 228 -7.66 -2.43 -13.77
CA VAL A 228 -6.22 -2.62 -14.08
C VAL A 228 -6.05 -3.65 -15.21
N LEU A 229 -6.81 -4.74 -15.19
CA LEU A 229 -6.78 -5.75 -16.25
C LEU A 229 -7.23 -5.15 -17.60
N GLU A 230 -8.36 -4.46 -17.62
CA GLU A 230 -8.91 -3.80 -18.81
C GLU A 230 -7.93 -2.76 -19.39
N GLU A 231 -7.35 -1.89 -18.55
CA GLU A 231 -6.35 -0.91 -18.98
C GLU A 231 -5.07 -1.59 -19.51
N THR A 232 -4.66 -2.72 -18.89
CA THR A 232 -3.52 -3.50 -19.37
C THR A 232 -3.79 -4.08 -20.77
N GLU A 233 -4.99 -4.58 -21.03
CA GLU A 233 -5.39 -5.09 -22.34
C GLU A 233 -5.49 -3.97 -23.37
N ARG A 234 -6.06 -2.83 -22.99
CA ARG A 234 -6.23 -1.65 -23.85
C ARG A 234 -4.89 -1.05 -24.28
N LEU A 235 -3.89 -1.01 -23.39
CA LEU A 235 -2.58 -0.41 -23.61
C LEU A 235 -1.50 -1.43 -24.00
N GLU A 236 -1.84 -2.69 -24.27
CA GLU A 236 -0.87 -3.78 -24.49
C GLU A 236 0.15 -3.45 -25.61
N ASP A 237 -0.31 -2.88 -26.72
CA ASP A 237 0.56 -2.52 -27.84
C ASP A 237 1.51 -1.36 -27.46
N ASP A 238 1.02 -0.35 -26.74
CA ASP A 238 1.83 0.79 -26.29
C ASP A 238 2.88 0.36 -25.24
N LEU A 239 2.51 -0.54 -24.35
CA LEU A 239 3.40 -1.10 -23.32
C LEU A 239 4.47 -2.03 -23.89
N SER A 240 4.23 -2.66 -25.04
CA SER A 240 5.14 -3.66 -25.63
C SER A 240 6.53 -3.13 -25.97
N GLY A 241 6.70 -1.80 -25.99
CA GLY A 241 8.00 -1.13 -26.19
C GLY A 241 8.82 -0.93 -24.91
N SER A 242 8.19 -1.02 -23.72
CA SER A 242 8.81 -0.71 -22.43
C SER A 242 8.61 -1.80 -21.37
N VAL A 243 7.67 -2.72 -21.59
CA VAL A 243 7.35 -3.84 -20.70
C VAL A 243 7.42 -5.14 -21.50
N SER A 244 8.09 -6.17 -20.95
CA SER A 244 8.23 -7.43 -21.65
C SER A 244 6.89 -8.16 -21.81
N ARG A 245 6.71 -8.84 -22.96
CA ARG A 245 5.48 -9.62 -23.24
C ARG A 245 5.21 -10.70 -22.19
N ASP A 246 6.26 -11.30 -21.65
CA ASP A 246 6.16 -12.32 -20.62
C ASP A 246 5.65 -11.73 -19.30
N TYR A 247 6.08 -10.53 -18.96
CA TYR A 247 5.56 -9.79 -17.80
C TYR A 247 4.08 -9.46 -17.99
N LEU A 248 3.68 -8.87 -19.12
CA LEU A 248 2.29 -8.54 -19.44
C LEU A 248 1.38 -9.78 -19.36
N ARG A 249 1.82 -10.91 -19.94
CA ARG A 249 1.05 -12.15 -19.88
C ARG A 249 0.85 -12.65 -18.45
N ARG A 250 1.91 -12.63 -17.62
CA ARG A 250 1.81 -13.03 -16.20
C ARG A 250 0.91 -12.08 -15.43
N MET A 251 1.03 -10.76 -15.65
CA MET A 251 0.19 -9.75 -15.02
C MET A 251 -1.28 -9.95 -15.35
N LYS A 252 -1.65 -10.07 -16.62
CA LYS A 252 -3.05 -10.31 -17.03
C LYS A 252 -3.62 -11.57 -16.37
N LYS A 253 -2.85 -12.66 -16.36
CA LYS A 253 -3.28 -13.89 -15.69
C LYS A 253 -3.48 -13.70 -14.19
N GLY A 254 -2.52 -13.09 -13.51
CA GLY A 254 -2.58 -12.82 -12.07
C GLY A 254 -3.73 -11.89 -11.70
N LEU A 255 -3.93 -10.78 -12.45
CA LEU A 255 -5.04 -9.86 -12.24
C LEU A 255 -6.40 -10.58 -12.37
N GLY A 256 -6.54 -11.48 -13.35
CA GLY A 256 -7.74 -12.33 -13.49
C GLY A 256 -8.03 -13.17 -12.24
N HIS A 257 -6.99 -13.71 -11.59
CA HIS A 257 -7.16 -14.46 -10.33
C HIS A 257 -7.64 -13.56 -9.18
N TRP A 258 -7.13 -12.32 -9.08
CA TRP A 258 -7.58 -11.34 -8.09
C TRP A 258 -9.06 -10.94 -8.31
N VAL A 259 -9.47 -10.71 -9.56
CA VAL A 259 -10.86 -10.43 -9.91
C VAL A 259 -11.77 -11.60 -9.54
N GLU A 260 -11.39 -12.82 -9.91
CA GLU A 260 -12.19 -14.01 -9.60
C GLU A 260 -12.24 -14.30 -8.10
N GLY A 261 -11.12 -14.15 -7.38
CA GLY A 261 -11.06 -14.28 -5.92
C GLY A 261 -11.97 -13.29 -5.21
N GLY A 262 -11.99 -12.02 -5.67
CA GLY A 262 -12.90 -11.00 -5.15
C GLY A 262 -14.36 -11.35 -5.40
N ARG A 263 -14.72 -11.76 -6.63
CA ARG A 263 -16.09 -12.17 -6.98
C ARG A 263 -16.58 -13.37 -6.18
N ARG A 264 -15.69 -14.27 -5.80
CA ARG A 264 -16.00 -15.45 -4.96
C ARG A 264 -16.06 -15.15 -3.47
N GLY A 265 -15.72 -13.94 -3.05
CA GLY A 265 -15.68 -13.57 -1.63
C GLY A 265 -14.50 -14.18 -0.88
N TYR A 266 -13.39 -14.50 -1.56
CA TYR A 266 -12.16 -15.00 -0.94
C TYR A 266 -11.27 -13.89 -0.40
N LEU A 267 -11.47 -12.67 -0.88
CA LEU A 267 -10.66 -11.50 -0.55
C LEU A 267 -11.44 -10.50 0.29
N ALA A 268 -10.71 -9.67 1.00
CA ALA A 268 -11.20 -8.51 1.73
C ALA A 268 -10.27 -7.32 1.48
N TRP A 269 -10.80 -6.12 1.56
CA TRP A 269 -10.05 -4.87 1.51
C TRP A 269 -10.85 -3.76 2.18
N GLY A 270 -10.16 -2.86 2.87
CA GLY A 270 -10.82 -1.76 3.56
C GLY A 270 -9.82 -0.87 4.27
N ILE A 271 -10.35 0.13 4.96
CA ILE A 271 -9.57 1.07 5.76
C ILE A 271 -9.62 0.64 7.22
N HIS A 272 -8.48 0.30 7.78
CA HIS A 272 -8.27 0.11 9.21
C HIS A 272 -7.82 1.41 9.85
N HIS A 273 -8.36 1.72 11.03
CA HIS A 273 -8.01 2.89 11.81
C HIS A 273 -7.88 2.51 13.28
N PHE A 274 -6.71 2.74 13.84
CA PHE A 274 -6.34 2.42 15.23
C PHE A 274 -5.75 3.65 15.92
N ARG A 275 -5.72 3.61 17.25
CA ARG A 275 -5.08 4.62 18.12
C ARG A 275 -4.17 3.94 19.14
N SER A 276 -3.02 4.54 19.42
CA SER A 276 -2.13 4.18 20.53
C SER A 276 -2.79 4.50 21.86
N THR A 277 -2.70 3.58 22.85
CA THR A 277 -3.33 3.73 24.18
C THR A 277 -2.30 3.86 25.28
#